data_92425e106074e27f1de23b8ae83acd14
#
_entry.id   92425e106074e27f1de23b8ae83acd14
#
_cell.length_a   1.000
_cell.length_b   1.000
_cell.length_c   1.000
_cell.angle_alpha   90.00
_cell.angle_beta   90.00
_cell.angle_gamma   90.00
#
_symmetry.space_group_name_H-M   'P 1'
#
loop_
_entity.id
_entity.type
_entity.pdbx_description
1 polymer ?
#
loop_
_entity_poly.entity_id
_entity_poly.type
_entity_poly.pdbx_seq_one_letter_code
_entity_poly.pdbx_strand_id
1 'polypeptide(L)'
;MLLFGVIGLVLAGIVAGSLVAGGFAARNLDEKIVAGQDRIGAALTRLTLTMDSVATSIDNASTTLGTSRDGVVHAADALGQVADTADSLATSLDVTILGQQPFTSAVANLRTLETKVRVFQDDAIKLAANLDQNTSDVTTISGEVRDMRSQVAELAGAVTGFANTREVVSLAVGGIVLGGLLTLWEAILAAGIAWMGWRLRRVPRTVPASAAGAAADPGSGSGPAA
;
A
#
# COMPACT_ATOMS: atom_id res chain seq x y z
N MET A 1 3.58 4.23 4.85
CA MET A 1 2.88 5.30 5.57
C MET A 1 3.78 6.46 5.98
N LEU A 2 4.98 6.24 6.55
CA LEU A 2 5.92 7.33 6.89
C LEU A 2 6.37 8.16 5.67
N LEU A 3 6.58 7.51 4.52
CA LEU A 3 7.02 8.17 3.29
C LEU A 3 5.99 9.20 2.77
N PHE A 4 4.71 8.86 2.79
CA PHE A 4 3.62 9.75 2.37
C PHE A 4 3.45 10.94 3.31
N GLY A 5 3.63 10.75 4.63
CA GLY A 5 3.61 11.83 5.61
C GLY A 5 4.74 12.84 5.39
N VAL A 6 5.94 12.35 5.04
CA VAL A 6 7.12 13.20 4.76
C VAL A 6 6.94 14.01 3.48
N ILE A 7 6.42 13.38 2.40
CA ILE A 7 6.15 14.08 1.13
C ILE A 7 5.09 15.17 1.32
N GLY A 8 4.00 14.88 2.05
CA GLY A 8 2.96 15.88 2.36
C GLY A 8 3.50 17.06 3.16
N LEU A 9 4.38 16.81 4.12
CA LEU A 9 4.98 17.85 4.98
C LEU A 9 5.97 18.73 4.21
N VAL A 10 6.74 18.15 3.29
CA VAL A 10 7.65 18.89 2.40
C VAL A 10 6.87 19.78 1.43
N LEU A 11 5.80 19.28 0.85
CA LEU A 11 4.92 20.03 -0.04
C LEU A 11 4.22 21.19 0.69
N ALA A 12 3.65 20.96 1.86
CA ALA A 12 3.04 22.00 2.70
C ALA A 12 4.06 23.08 3.09
N GLY A 13 5.31 22.71 3.41
CA GLY A 13 6.39 23.64 3.75
C GLY A 13 6.81 24.52 2.58
N ILE A 14 6.86 23.98 1.34
CA ILE A 14 7.21 24.74 0.14
C ILE A 14 6.14 25.78 -0.17
N VAL A 15 4.88 25.43 0.00
CA VAL A 15 3.73 26.34 -0.30
C VAL A 15 3.58 27.41 0.76
N ALA A 16 3.68 27.07 2.04
CA ALA A 16 3.65 28.06 3.12
C ALA A 16 4.78 29.09 2.96
N GLY A 17 5.99 28.64 2.60
CA GLY A 17 7.14 29.51 2.31
C GLY A 17 6.91 30.46 1.13
N SER A 18 6.21 30.00 0.08
CA SER A 18 5.89 30.83 -1.10
C SER A 18 4.84 31.90 -0.80
N LEU A 19 3.84 31.58 0.01
CA LEU A 19 2.76 32.51 0.40
C LEU A 19 3.26 33.63 1.33
N VAL A 20 4.16 33.31 2.27
CA VAL A 20 4.76 34.30 3.18
C VAL A 20 5.69 35.24 2.42
N ALA A 21 6.44 34.75 1.43
CA ALA A 21 7.31 35.59 0.59
C ALA A 21 6.52 36.59 -0.30
N GLY A 22 5.30 36.22 -0.72
CA GLY A 22 4.43 37.09 -1.54
C GLY A 22 3.82 38.26 -0.77
N GLY A 23 3.59 38.13 0.54
CA GLY A 23 2.93 39.15 1.38
C GLY A 23 3.82 40.39 1.70
N PHE A 24 5.13 40.26 1.65
CA PHE A 24 6.06 41.36 1.96
C PHE A 24 6.47 42.21 0.76
N ALA A 25 6.09 41.87 -0.47
CA ALA A 25 6.59 42.45 -1.71
C ALA A 25 5.87 43.74 -2.21
N ALA A 26 4.88 44.23 -1.48
CA ALA A 26 4.03 45.33 -1.97
C ALA A 26 4.71 46.72 -2.03
N ARG A 27 5.95 46.86 -1.60
CA ARG A 27 6.62 48.19 -1.53
C ARG A 27 7.77 48.46 -2.51
N ASN A 28 8.18 47.46 -3.32
CA ASN A 28 9.14 47.66 -4.42
C ASN A 28 8.78 46.69 -5.56
N LEU A 29 7.77 47.07 -6.35
CA LEU A 29 7.01 46.08 -7.14
C LEU A 29 7.76 45.47 -8.31
N ASP A 30 8.56 46.19 -9.08
CA ASP A 30 9.06 45.67 -10.36
C ASP A 30 10.18 44.60 -10.20
N GLU A 31 11.22 44.87 -9.42
CA GLU A 31 12.30 43.87 -9.23
C GLU A 31 11.86 42.65 -8.40
N LYS A 32 10.91 42.85 -7.47
CA LYS A 32 10.46 41.78 -6.60
C LYS A 32 9.43 40.85 -7.24
N ILE A 33 8.66 41.36 -8.23
CA ILE A 33 7.73 40.57 -9.01
C ILE A 33 8.49 39.58 -9.89
N VAL A 34 9.51 40.01 -10.60
CA VAL A 34 10.36 39.16 -11.45
C VAL A 34 11.04 38.10 -10.59
N ALA A 35 11.67 38.49 -9.46
CA ALA A 35 12.28 37.53 -8.54
C ALA A 35 11.26 36.57 -7.88
N GLY A 36 10.02 37.00 -7.69
CA GLY A 36 8.92 36.16 -7.21
C GLY A 36 8.50 35.13 -8.25
N GLN A 37 8.37 35.54 -9.50
CA GLN A 37 8.04 34.66 -10.63
C GLN A 37 9.13 33.60 -10.85
N ASP A 38 10.41 33.99 -10.81
CA ASP A 38 11.54 33.05 -10.92
C ASP A 38 11.53 32.02 -9.80
N ARG A 39 11.21 32.44 -8.57
CA ARG A 39 11.09 31.53 -7.42
C ARG A 39 9.90 30.56 -7.56
N ILE A 40 8.74 31.07 -8.01
CA ILE A 40 7.57 30.23 -8.27
C ILE A 40 7.86 29.28 -9.41
N GLY A 41 8.43 29.75 -10.52
CA GLY A 41 8.84 28.91 -11.64
C GLY A 41 9.82 27.81 -11.22
N ALA A 42 10.85 28.17 -10.42
CA ALA A 42 11.79 27.19 -9.88
C ALA A 42 11.12 26.20 -8.92
N ALA A 43 10.15 26.65 -8.09
CA ALA A 43 9.39 25.77 -7.21
C ALA A 43 8.51 24.80 -7.98
N LEU A 44 7.80 25.27 -9.01
CA LEU A 44 6.97 24.43 -9.89
C LEU A 44 7.83 23.43 -10.67
N THR A 45 9.00 23.84 -11.16
CA THR A 45 9.94 22.92 -11.81
C THR A 45 10.42 21.81 -10.85
N ARG A 46 10.76 22.18 -9.61
CA ARG A 46 11.14 21.18 -8.58
C ARG A 46 9.98 20.25 -8.24
N LEU A 47 8.77 20.78 -8.16
CA LEU A 47 7.57 20.00 -7.91
C LEU A 47 7.34 18.99 -9.04
N THR A 48 7.49 19.40 -10.31
CA THR A 48 7.40 18.50 -11.47
C THR A 48 8.42 17.39 -11.39
N LEU A 49 9.70 17.72 -11.08
CA LEU A 49 10.75 16.70 -10.91
C LEU A 49 10.46 15.74 -9.75
N THR A 50 9.90 16.23 -8.67
CA THR A 50 9.48 15.38 -7.54
C THR A 50 8.35 14.45 -7.96
N MET A 51 7.35 14.96 -8.69
CA MET A 51 6.27 14.14 -9.23
C MET A 51 6.77 13.08 -10.20
N ASP A 52 7.75 13.37 -11.04
CA ASP A 52 8.40 12.39 -11.92
C ASP A 52 9.08 11.28 -11.12
N SER A 53 9.79 11.63 -10.05
CA SER A 53 10.40 10.65 -9.15
C SER A 53 9.36 9.79 -8.44
N VAL A 54 8.25 10.39 -8.00
CA VAL A 54 7.14 9.67 -7.39
C VAL A 54 6.48 8.73 -8.38
N ALA A 55 6.18 9.19 -9.60
CA ALA A 55 5.60 8.36 -10.66
C ALA A 55 6.50 7.15 -10.97
N THR A 56 7.82 7.37 -11.11
CA THR A 56 8.79 6.29 -11.30
C THR A 56 8.79 5.29 -10.13
N SER A 57 8.70 5.79 -8.89
CA SER A 57 8.66 4.93 -7.71
C SER A 57 7.37 4.10 -7.65
N ILE A 58 6.25 4.67 -8.06
CA ILE A 58 4.96 3.99 -8.15
C ILE A 58 4.99 2.91 -9.24
N ASP A 59 5.55 3.21 -10.44
CA ASP A 59 5.68 2.24 -11.52
C ASP A 59 6.59 1.06 -11.11
N ASN A 60 7.68 1.32 -10.39
CA ASN A 60 8.54 0.29 -9.81
C ASN A 60 7.79 -0.56 -8.74
N ALA A 61 6.99 0.09 -7.89
CA ALA A 61 6.17 -0.61 -6.91
C ALA A 61 5.13 -1.51 -7.58
N SER A 62 4.45 -1.03 -8.63
CA SER A 62 3.51 -1.81 -9.43
C SER A 62 4.18 -3.05 -10.04
N THR A 63 5.37 -2.88 -10.64
CA THR A 63 6.16 -3.99 -11.20
C THR A 63 6.54 -5.00 -10.12
N THR A 64 6.97 -4.53 -8.94
CA THR A 64 7.34 -5.40 -7.83
C THR A 64 6.15 -6.19 -7.30
N LEU A 65 4.99 -5.54 -7.17
CA LEU A 65 3.74 -6.19 -6.75
C LEU A 65 3.31 -7.26 -7.76
N GLY A 66 3.38 -6.95 -9.06
CA GLY A 66 3.07 -7.90 -10.13
C GLY A 66 3.98 -9.14 -10.07
N THR A 67 5.31 -8.92 -9.97
CA THR A 67 6.28 -10.02 -9.85
C THR A 67 6.05 -10.85 -8.57
N SER A 68 5.73 -10.18 -7.46
CA SER A 68 5.44 -10.86 -6.19
C SER A 68 4.16 -11.70 -6.29
N ARG A 69 3.12 -11.17 -6.92
CA ARG A 69 1.87 -11.89 -7.20
C ARG A 69 2.14 -13.15 -8.00
N ASP A 70 2.88 -13.03 -9.10
CA ASP A 70 3.20 -14.18 -9.94
C ASP A 70 4.01 -15.24 -9.19
N GLY A 71 4.96 -14.81 -8.36
CA GLY A 71 5.69 -15.72 -7.46
C GLY A 71 4.77 -16.47 -6.49
N VAL A 72 3.78 -15.77 -5.92
CA VAL A 72 2.80 -16.38 -5.02
C VAL A 72 1.87 -17.34 -5.76
N VAL A 73 1.45 -17.03 -6.98
CA VAL A 73 0.65 -17.94 -7.83
C VAL A 73 1.44 -19.21 -8.11
N HIS A 74 2.70 -19.10 -8.54
CA HIS A 74 3.55 -20.27 -8.76
C HIS A 74 3.75 -21.11 -7.49
N ALA A 75 3.86 -20.45 -6.32
CA ALA A 75 3.95 -21.16 -5.05
C ALA A 75 2.64 -21.91 -4.73
N ALA A 76 1.48 -21.30 -4.99
CA ALA A 76 0.18 -21.94 -4.82
C ALA A 76 0.04 -23.17 -5.72
N ASP A 77 0.46 -23.08 -6.98
CA ASP A 77 0.45 -24.20 -7.92
C ASP A 77 1.37 -25.34 -7.45
N ALA A 78 2.57 -25.02 -6.98
CA ALA A 78 3.52 -26.00 -6.45
C ALA A 78 2.95 -26.68 -5.19
N LEU A 79 2.31 -25.93 -4.29
CA LEU A 79 1.63 -26.48 -3.12
C LEU A 79 0.50 -27.43 -3.54
N GLY A 80 -0.29 -27.08 -4.56
CA GLY A 80 -1.29 -27.96 -5.13
C GLY A 80 -0.71 -29.29 -5.59
N GLN A 81 0.39 -29.26 -6.34
CA GLN A 81 1.08 -30.47 -6.80
C GLN A 81 1.60 -31.34 -5.63
N VAL A 82 2.10 -30.72 -4.57
CA VAL A 82 2.54 -31.42 -3.36
C VAL A 82 1.36 -32.09 -2.66
N ALA A 83 0.22 -31.40 -2.55
CA ALA A 83 -1.00 -31.94 -1.97
C ALA A 83 -1.51 -33.16 -2.77
N ASP A 84 -1.56 -33.05 -4.10
CA ASP A 84 -2.00 -34.13 -5.00
C ASP A 84 -1.03 -35.33 -4.95
N THR A 85 0.26 -35.07 -4.82
CA THR A 85 1.28 -36.13 -4.65
C THR A 85 1.09 -36.85 -3.32
N ALA A 86 0.82 -36.10 -2.23
CA ALA A 86 0.59 -36.67 -0.91
C ALA A 86 -0.68 -37.54 -0.90
N ASP A 87 -1.76 -37.11 -1.56
CA ASP A 87 -2.99 -37.88 -1.69
C ASP A 87 -2.77 -39.16 -2.53
N SER A 88 -2.07 -39.05 -3.68
CA SER A 88 -1.72 -40.19 -4.52
C SER A 88 -0.89 -41.23 -3.78
N LEU A 89 0.09 -40.79 -2.97
CA LEU A 89 0.90 -41.65 -2.13
C LEU A 89 0.06 -42.30 -1.03
N ALA A 90 -0.80 -41.53 -0.36
CA ALA A 90 -1.71 -42.03 0.65
C ALA A 90 -2.62 -43.12 0.07
N THR A 91 -3.18 -42.89 -1.10
CA THR A 91 -4.03 -43.83 -1.82
C THR A 91 -3.26 -45.11 -2.23
N SER A 92 -2.02 -44.94 -2.70
CA SER A 92 -1.15 -46.08 -3.08
C SER A 92 -0.70 -46.94 -1.92
N LEU A 93 -0.57 -46.36 -0.71
CA LEU A 93 -0.19 -47.07 0.52
C LEU A 93 -1.40 -47.64 1.27
N ASP A 94 -2.62 -47.23 0.92
CA ASP A 94 -3.88 -47.72 1.53
C ASP A 94 -4.24 -49.12 0.98
N VAL A 95 -3.32 -50.08 1.19
CA VAL A 95 -3.45 -51.47 0.75
C VAL A 95 -3.65 -52.38 1.92
N THR A 96 -4.56 -53.37 1.78
CA THR A 96 -4.80 -54.41 2.76
C THR A 96 -4.06 -55.67 2.32
N ILE A 97 -3.12 -56.14 3.16
CA ILE A 97 -2.36 -57.36 2.92
C ILE A 97 -2.75 -58.37 4.01
N LEU A 98 -3.33 -59.48 3.63
CA LEU A 98 -3.77 -60.54 4.54
C LEU A 98 -4.69 -60.06 5.67
N GLY A 99 -5.56 -59.09 5.38
CA GLY A 99 -6.47 -58.52 6.37
C GLY A 99 -5.86 -57.49 7.32
N GLN A 100 -4.60 -57.11 7.11
CA GLN A 100 -3.91 -56.05 7.87
C GLN A 100 -3.57 -54.85 6.95
N GLN A 101 -3.58 -53.66 7.51
CA GLN A 101 -3.16 -52.41 6.84
C GLN A 101 -1.81 -51.95 7.42
N PRO A 102 -0.66 -52.41 6.87
CA PRO A 102 0.64 -52.18 7.48
C PRO A 102 1.07 -50.71 7.46
N PHE A 103 0.44 -49.86 6.62
CA PHE A 103 0.82 -48.47 6.41
C PHE A 103 -0.17 -47.45 6.97
N THR A 104 -1.07 -47.86 7.86
CA THR A 104 -2.15 -46.96 8.39
C THR A 104 -1.63 -45.64 8.94
N SER A 105 -0.53 -45.66 9.69
CA SER A 105 0.08 -44.46 10.24
C SER A 105 0.68 -43.54 9.14
N ALA A 106 1.30 -44.13 8.12
CA ALA A 106 1.87 -43.40 7.00
C ALA A 106 0.76 -42.74 6.18
N VAL A 107 -0.33 -43.45 5.89
CA VAL A 107 -1.50 -42.94 5.20
C VAL A 107 -2.13 -41.79 5.99
N ALA A 108 -2.33 -41.92 7.30
CA ALA A 108 -2.87 -40.85 8.13
C ALA A 108 -1.98 -39.61 8.14
N ASN A 109 -0.65 -39.77 8.20
CA ASN A 109 0.30 -38.66 8.13
C ASN A 109 0.26 -37.98 6.77
N LEU A 110 0.20 -38.70 5.67
CA LEU A 110 0.11 -38.15 4.32
C LEU A 110 -1.21 -37.37 4.10
N ARG A 111 -2.34 -37.87 4.57
CA ARG A 111 -3.63 -37.15 4.53
C ARG A 111 -3.60 -35.88 5.39
N THR A 112 -2.92 -35.93 6.54
CA THR A 112 -2.71 -34.75 7.37
C THR A 112 -1.82 -33.72 6.65
N LEU A 113 -0.75 -34.18 5.99
CA LEU A 113 0.12 -33.33 5.18
C LEU A 113 -0.65 -32.68 4.03
N GLU A 114 -1.41 -33.47 3.25
CA GLU A 114 -2.28 -32.97 2.19
C GLU A 114 -3.19 -31.85 2.69
N THR A 115 -3.93 -32.10 3.77
CA THR A 115 -4.86 -31.10 4.34
C THR A 115 -4.13 -29.80 4.70
N LYS A 116 -2.96 -29.90 5.35
CA LYS A 116 -2.18 -28.71 5.73
C LYS A 116 -1.67 -27.96 4.50
N VAL A 117 -1.19 -28.69 3.49
CA VAL A 117 -0.67 -28.09 2.25
C VAL A 117 -1.80 -27.39 1.48
N ARG A 118 -3.01 -27.96 1.43
CA ARG A 118 -4.16 -27.28 0.82
C ARG A 118 -4.54 -26.00 1.53
N VAL A 119 -4.46 -25.95 2.86
CA VAL A 119 -4.67 -24.70 3.62
C VAL A 119 -3.63 -23.64 3.23
N PHE A 120 -2.34 -24.01 3.11
CA PHE A 120 -1.31 -23.08 2.64
C PHE A 120 -1.53 -22.65 1.19
N GLN A 121 -1.99 -23.54 0.32
CA GLN A 121 -2.38 -23.22 -1.05
C GLN A 121 -3.50 -22.16 -1.08
N ASP A 122 -4.55 -22.37 -0.31
CA ASP A 122 -5.67 -21.41 -0.20
C ASP A 122 -5.22 -20.05 0.33
N ASP A 123 -4.32 -20.04 1.31
CA ASP A 123 -3.77 -18.79 1.84
C ASP A 123 -2.87 -18.09 0.82
N ALA A 124 -2.11 -18.82 0.02
CA ALA A 124 -1.33 -18.26 -1.08
C ALA A 124 -2.25 -17.67 -2.17
N ILE A 125 -3.34 -18.34 -2.54
CA ILE A 125 -4.33 -17.81 -3.49
C ILE A 125 -4.96 -16.50 -2.97
N LYS A 126 -5.33 -16.44 -1.70
CA LYS A 126 -5.83 -15.22 -1.07
C LYS A 126 -4.81 -14.10 -1.08
N LEU A 127 -3.54 -14.44 -0.81
CA LEU A 127 -2.44 -13.47 -0.86
C LEU A 127 -2.25 -12.93 -2.28
N ALA A 128 -2.29 -13.79 -3.31
CA ALA A 128 -2.22 -13.38 -4.71
C ALA A 128 -3.36 -12.41 -5.07
N ALA A 129 -4.58 -12.68 -4.63
CA ALA A 129 -5.73 -11.80 -4.84
C ALA A 129 -5.56 -10.43 -4.14
N ASN A 130 -4.98 -10.41 -2.94
CA ASN A 130 -4.69 -9.15 -2.24
C ASN A 130 -3.58 -8.35 -2.95
N LEU A 131 -2.56 -9.03 -3.50
CA LEU A 131 -1.52 -8.38 -4.30
C LEU A 131 -2.08 -7.79 -5.60
N ASP A 132 -3.02 -8.46 -6.23
CA ASP A 132 -3.73 -8.00 -7.42
C ASP A 132 -4.53 -6.71 -7.14
N GLN A 133 -5.25 -6.70 -6.01
CA GLN A 133 -5.95 -5.49 -5.54
C GLN A 133 -4.98 -4.34 -5.27
N ASN A 134 -3.87 -4.61 -4.57
CA ASN A 134 -2.84 -3.59 -4.30
C ASN A 134 -2.22 -3.06 -5.60
N THR A 135 -2.02 -3.90 -6.61
CA THR A 135 -1.51 -3.49 -7.93
C THR A 135 -2.51 -2.55 -8.62
N SER A 136 -3.81 -2.85 -8.54
CA SER A 136 -4.87 -1.99 -9.06
C SER A 136 -4.89 -0.62 -8.36
N ASP A 137 -4.79 -0.62 -7.03
CA ASP A 137 -4.76 0.61 -6.23
C ASP A 137 -3.53 1.47 -6.58
N VAL A 138 -2.36 0.84 -6.73
CA VAL A 138 -1.11 1.52 -7.14
C VAL A 138 -1.22 2.09 -8.56
N THR A 139 -1.87 1.38 -9.48
CA THR A 139 -2.12 1.85 -10.85
C THR A 139 -3.03 3.07 -10.86
N THR A 140 -4.06 3.09 -10.03
CA THR A 140 -4.94 4.24 -9.85
C THR A 140 -4.18 5.46 -9.35
N ILE A 141 -3.35 5.28 -8.31
CA ILE A 141 -2.49 6.35 -7.76
C ILE A 141 -1.52 6.87 -8.84
N SER A 142 -0.97 5.99 -9.68
CA SER A 142 -0.10 6.38 -10.80
C SER A 142 -0.83 7.31 -11.78
N GLY A 143 -2.09 7.00 -12.09
CA GLY A 143 -2.97 7.87 -12.91
C GLY A 143 -3.15 9.25 -12.28
N GLU A 144 -3.53 9.30 -11.00
CA GLU A 144 -3.74 10.55 -10.27
C GLU A 144 -2.47 11.42 -10.20
N VAL A 145 -1.30 10.80 -10.01
CA VAL A 145 -0.01 11.52 -9.99
C VAL A 145 0.31 12.12 -11.37
N ARG A 146 0.01 11.39 -12.46
CA ARG A 146 0.20 11.91 -13.82
C ARG A 146 -0.75 13.07 -14.13
N ASP A 147 -1.99 12.98 -13.70
CA ASP A 147 -2.97 14.05 -13.87
C ASP A 147 -2.55 15.31 -13.09
N MET A 148 -2.08 15.17 -11.86
CA MET A 148 -1.54 16.29 -11.09
C MET A 148 -0.31 16.90 -11.74
N ARG A 149 0.58 16.09 -12.28
CA ARG A 149 1.74 16.59 -13.03
C ARG A 149 1.30 17.46 -14.22
N SER A 150 0.28 17.03 -14.95
CA SER A 150 -0.29 17.82 -16.05
C SER A 150 -0.80 19.18 -15.58
N GLN A 151 -1.53 19.18 -14.45
CA GLN A 151 -2.07 20.42 -13.85
C GLN A 151 -0.95 21.35 -13.36
N VAL A 152 0.11 20.80 -12.75
CA VAL A 152 1.28 21.57 -12.32
C VAL A 152 2.03 22.16 -13.52
N ALA A 153 2.18 21.39 -14.60
CA ALA A 153 2.79 21.86 -15.84
C ALA A 153 1.98 23.00 -16.50
N GLU A 154 0.66 22.87 -16.52
CA GLU A 154 -0.24 23.90 -17.01
C GLU A 154 -0.13 25.18 -16.16
N LEU A 155 -0.08 25.03 -14.84
CA LEU A 155 0.11 26.14 -13.91
C LEU A 155 1.48 26.83 -14.11
N ALA A 156 2.54 26.05 -14.33
CA ALA A 156 3.87 26.58 -14.65
C ALA A 156 3.85 27.37 -15.97
N GLY A 157 3.14 26.86 -16.98
CA GLY A 157 2.92 27.56 -18.24
C GLY A 157 2.14 28.87 -18.04
N ALA A 158 1.11 28.88 -17.22
CA ALA A 158 0.35 30.06 -16.89
C ALA A 158 1.21 31.12 -16.18
N VAL A 159 1.99 30.73 -15.17
CA VAL A 159 2.89 31.63 -14.43
C VAL A 159 3.93 32.26 -15.34
N THR A 160 4.52 31.50 -16.27
CA THR A 160 5.46 32.05 -17.25
C THR A 160 4.80 32.90 -18.31
N GLY A 161 3.55 32.63 -18.69
CA GLY A 161 2.75 33.45 -19.61
C GLY A 161 2.38 34.81 -19.03
N PHE A 162 2.16 34.93 -17.74
CA PHE A 162 1.86 36.19 -17.03
C PHE A 162 3.05 37.18 -16.98
N ALA A 163 4.28 36.72 -17.18
CA ALA A 163 5.46 37.59 -17.26
C ALA A 163 5.34 38.62 -18.37
N ASN A 164 4.52 38.37 -19.39
CA ASN A 164 4.31 39.27 -20.55
C ASN A 164 3.06 40.15 -20.46
N THR A 165 2.23 39.99 -19.45
CA THR A 165 0.99 40.81 -19.30
C THR A 165 1.01 41.52 -17.95
N ARG A 166 0.99 42.86 -17.98
CA ARG A 166 1.02 43.81 -16.84
C ARG A 166 -0.23 43.76 -15.92
N GLU A 167 -0.90 42.65 -15.78
CA GLU A 167 -2.10 42.59 -14.95
C GLU A 167 -1.83 41.94 -13.59
N VAL A 168 -1.47 42.75 -12.62
CA VAL A 168 -1.21 42.43 -11.21
C VAL A 168 -2.41 41.75 -10.53
N VAL A 169 -3.62 41.86 -11.08
CA VAL A 169 -4.83 41.26 -10.52
C VAL A 169 -4.86 39.72 -10.68
N SER A 170 -4.19 39.20 -11.68
CA SER A 170 -4.19 37.74 -11.95
C SER A 170 -3.27 36.92 -11.02
N LEU A 171 -2.25 37.55 -10.41
CA LEU A 171 -1.35 36.90 -9.45
C LEU A 171 -2.06 36.47 -8.13
N ALA A 172 -3.02 37.29 -7.69
CA ALA A 172 -3.84 36.96 -6.52
C ALA A 172 -4.75 35.75 -6.81
N VAL A 173 -5.29 35.64 -8.02
CA VAL A 173 -6.14 34.53 -8.45
C VAL A 173 -5.32 33.24 -8.60
N GLY A 174 -4.10 33.32 -9.17
CA GLY A 174 -3.18 32.17 -9.26
C GLY A 174 -2.78 31.59 -7.89
N GLY A 175 -2.51 32.46 -6.91
CA GLY A 175 -2.22 32.06 -5.52
C GLY A 175 -3.41 31.38 -4.84
N ILE A 176 -4.63 31.85 -5.07
CA ILE A 176 -5.86 31.26 -4.53
C ILE A 176 -6.13 29.89 -5.16
N VAL A 177 -5.92 29.75 -6.47
CA VAL A 177 -6.09 28.46 -7.17
C VAL A 177 -5.06 27.43 -6.68
N LEU A 178 -3.80 27.83 -6.54
CA LEU A 178 -2.74 26.97 -6.03
C LEU A 178 -2.98 26.53 -4.58
N GLY A 179 -3.39 27.47 -3.73
CA GLY A 179 -3.80 27.19 -2.35
C GLY A 179 -5.02 26.26 -2.28
N GLY A 180 -6.00 26.46 -3.15
CA GLY A 180 -7.18 25.59 -3.26
C GLY A 180 -6.86 24.18 -3.72
N LEU A 181 -5.96 24.02 -4.69
CA LEU A 181 -5.52 22.70 -5.19
C LEU A 181 -4.76 21.91 -4.13
N LEU A 182 -3.94 22.60 -3.32
CA LEU A 182 -3.19 21.98 -2.24
C LEU A 182 -4.05 21.58 -1.05
N THR A 183 -5.02 22.41 -0.68
CA THR A 183 -6.00 22.02 0.37
C THR A 183 -6.88 20.87 -0.10
N LEU A 184 -7.23 20.78 -1.38
CA LEU A 184 -7.95 19.65 -1.94
C LEU A 184 -7.09 18.38 -1.88
N TRP A 185 -5.80 18.47 -2.21
CA TRP A 185 -4.83 17.38 -2.11
C TRP A 185 -4.67 16.86 -0.68
N GLU A 186 -4.49 17.77 0.29
CA GLU A 186 -4.42 17.37 1.71
C GLU A 186 -5.72 16.68 2.16
N ALA A 187 -6.88 17.16 1.69
CA ALA A 187 -8.16 16.54 2.00
C ALA A 187 -8.27 15.12 1.41
N ILE A 188 -7.82 14.89 0.18
CA ILE A 188 -7.83 13.57 -0.48
C ILE A 188 -6.88 12.61 0.24
N LEU A 189 -5.67 13.06 0.59
CA LEU A 189 -4.71 12.25 1.35
C LEU A 189 -5.23 11.89 2.75
N ALA A 190 -5.79 12.88 3.45
CA ALA A 190 -6.38 12.67 4.77
C ALA A 190 -7.56 11.69 4.70
N ALA A 191 -8.43 11.81 3.70
CA ALA A 191 -9.54 10.90 3.46
C ALA A 191 -9.05 9.48 3.13
N GLY A 192 -8.03 9.34 2.31
CA GLY A 192 -7.42 8.04 1.97
C GLY A 192 -6.81 7.33 3.19
N ILE A 193 -6.07 8.08 4.02
CA ILE A 193 -5.48 7.55 5.26
C ILE A 193 -6.56 7.18 6.28
N ALA A 194 -7.60 8.01 6.42
CA ALA A 194 -8.71 7.75 7.32
C ALA A 194 -9.51 6.51 6.88
N TRP A 195 -9.76 6.36 5.57
CA TRP A 195 -10.46 5.21 5.00
C TRP A 195 -9.66 3.91 5.17
N MET A 196 -8.35 3.94 4.93
CA MET A 196 -7.47 2.79 5.14
C MET A 196 -7.37 2.41 6.62
N GLY A 197 -7.27 3.40 7.52
CA GLY A 197 -7.30 3.18 8.97
C GLY A 197 -8.63 2.60 9.45
N TRP A 198 -9.75 3.01 8.85
CA TRP A 198 -11.08 2.48 9.17
C TRP A 198 -11.24 1.03 8.68
N ARG A 199 -10.75 0.70 7.48
CA ARG A 199 -10.75 -0.67 6.92
C ARG A 199 -9.92 -1.63 7.78
N LEU A 200 -8.75 -1.21 8.23
CA LEU A 200 -7.87 -2.02 9.10
C LEU A 200 -8.48 -2.29 10.48
N ARG A 201 -9.34 -1.39 10.99
CA ARG A 201 -10.06 -1.61 12.26
C ARG A 201 -11.22 -2.58 12.12
N ARG A 202 -11.71 -2.85 10.91
CA ARG A 202 -12.84 -3.77 10.67
C ARG A 202 -12.42 -5.22 10.44
N VAL A 203 -11.13 -5.53 10.39
CA VAL A 203 -10.67 -6.93 10.39
C VAL A 203 -10.91 -7.47 11.81
N PRO A 204 -11.89 -8.35 12.03
CA PRO A 204 -12.11 -8.93 13.32
C PRO A 204 -10.85 -9.72 13.67
N ARG A 205 -10.16 -9.36 14.75
CA ARG A 205 -9.15 -10.21 15.37
C ARG A 205 -9.86 -11.44 15.91
N THR A 206 -10.02 -12.46 15.11
CA THR A 206 -10.31 -13.79 15.61
C THR A 206 -9.05 -14.28 16.33
N VAL A 207 -8.93 -13.93 17.60
CA VAL A 207 -8.01 -14.59 18.51
C VAL A 207 -8.55 -16.02 18.65
N PRO A 208 -7.80 -17.06 18.26
CA PRO A 208 -8.23 -18.42 18.54
C PRO A 208 -8.23 -18.59 20.07
N ALA A 209 -9.42 -18.70 20.65
CA ALA A 209 -9.65 -19.04 22.03
C ALA A 209 -9.40 -20.56 22.23
N SER A 210 -8.16 -21.02 22.03
CA SER A 210 -7.80 -22.42 22.23
C SER A 210 -6.38 -22.57 22.78
N ALA A 211 -6.15 -22.04 23.99
CA ALA A 211 -4.98 -22.43 24.79
C ALA A 211 -5.15 -22.14 26.28
N ALA A 212 -6.38 -22.11 26.79
CA ALA A 212 -6.59 -21.94 28.23
C ALA A 212 -7.56 -23.00 28.77
N GLY A 213 -7.16 -24.26 28.69
CA GLY A 213 -8.02 -25.35 29.17
C GLY A 213 -7.32 -26.71 29.34
N ALA A 214 -6.06 -26.71 29.77
CA ALA A 214 -5.40 -27.99 30.11
C ALA A 214 -4.29 -27.79 31.14
N ALA A 215 -4.64 -27.35 32.34
CA ALA A 215 -3.75 -27.52 33.51
C ALA A 215 -4.58 -27.28 34.76
N ALA A 216 -5.22 -28.28 35.29
CA ALA A 216 -5.44 -28.47 36.72
C ALA A 216 -6.26 -29.75 36.94
N ASP A 217 -5.60 -30.84 37.13
CA ASP A 217 -6.12 -31.89 38.03
C ASP A 217 -4.93 -32.51 38.78
N PRO A 218 -4.67 -32.14 40.03
CA PRO A 218 -3.82 -32.91 40.92
C PRO A 218 -4.72 -33.86 41.70
N GLY A 219 -4.64 -35.13 41.33
CA GLY A 219 -5.32 -36.22 42.01
C GLY A 219 -5.03 -36.30 43.48
N SER A 220 -6.09 -36.42 44.25
CA SER A 220 -6.11 -36.82 45.62
C SER A 220 -5.80 -38.29 45.73
N GLY A 221 -4.63 -38.63 46.25
CA GLY A 221 -4.26 -39.96 46.74
C GLY A 221 -4.63 -40.09 48.18
N SER A 222 -5.64 -40.85 48.48
CA SER A 222 -5.93 -41.34 49.83
C SER A 222 -5.44 -42.80 49.90
N GLY A 223 -4.42 -43.04 50.70
CA GLY A 223 -4.07 -44.41 51.14
C GLY A 223 -4.88 -44.79 52.36
N PRO A 224 -5.14 -46.07 52.53
CA PRO A 224 -5.49 -46.57 53.84
C PRO A 224 -4.38 -47.44 54.41
N ALA A 225 -4.29 -47.35 55.73
CA ALA A 225 -3.58 -48.29 56.60
C ALA A 225 -4.28 -49.62 56.69
N ALA A 226 -3.53 -50.69 56.77
CA ALA A 226 -3.59 -51.82 57.70
C ALA A 226 -2.57 -52.89 57.26
#